data_c39e4108cc0a3b70b5f6f349a6e75332
#
_entry.id   c39e4108cc0a3b70b5f6f349a6e75332
#
_cell.length_a   1.000
_cell.length_b   1.000
_cell.length_c   1.000
_cell.angle_alpha   90.00
_cell.angle_beta   90.00
_cell.angle_gamma   90.00
#
_symmetry.space_group_name_H-M   'P 1'
#
loop_
_entity.id
_entity.type
_entity.pdbx_description
1 polymer ?
#
loop_
_entity_poly.entity_id
_entity_poly.type
_entity_poly.pdbx_seq_one_letter_code
_entity_poly.pdbx_strand_id
1 'polypeptide(L)'
;YQREVPDRWLFLFGKEVMGMAATRLIALHVNKGKTVAQCLADRTDYSQNAAKTNDGEFISSYECDPKTADEEFLLSKRQYQHITGRQQKNNIIAYQIRQSFKPGEITPEEANQVGYETAMRWTKGKHAFIVATHIDKSHIHNHIIYNSTSLDATRKFKNFFLSGLAVQRLSDMVCLEHGLSIITPKPYRERQKRTVYPKKRTQRDELCDAIDAVLKQKPKSFDGFVQALADMGFEFKDGKQPAFKGENQKRFIRLRSLGEGYSKEEIQAVISGKNLHKSKGGSAKAPAPKQFQMLIDIQ
;
A
#
# COMPACT_ATOMS: atom_id res chain seq x y z
N TYR A 1 42.14 -9.67 -7.86
CA TYR A 1 41.69 -9.56 -9.27
C TYR A 1 40.47 -8.69 -9.29
N GLN A 2 40.67 -7.38 -9.45
CA GLN A 2 39.63 -6.41 -9.79
C GLN A 2 39.36 -6.55 -11.28
N ARG A 3 38.16 -7.01 -11.64
CA ARG A 3 37.64 -6.87 -13.01
C ARG A 3 37.01 -5.49 -13.13
N GLU A 4 37.69 -4.62 -13.86
CA GLU A 4 37.15 -3.35 -14.34
C GLU A 4 35.91 -3.63 -15.20
N VAL A 5 34.79 -3.00 -14.83
CA VAL A 5 33.59 -2.96 -15.65
C VAL A 5 33.83 -1.92 -16.75
N PRO A 6 33.68 -2.26 -18.03
CA PRO A 6 33.97 -1.31 -19.11
C PRO A 6 33.02 -0.12 -19.08
N ASP A 7 33.55 1.08 -19.14
CA ASP A 7 32.88 2.40 -19.17
C ASP A 7 31.94 2.63 -20.37
N ARG A 8 31.59 1.60 -21.11
CA ARG A 8 30.84 1.68 -22.38
C ARG A 8 29.34 1.78 -22.23
N TRP A 9 28.78 1.72 -20.98
CA TRP A 9 27.34 1.74 -20.73
C TRP A 9 26.77 3.09 -20.32
N LEU A 10 27.59 4.14 -20.27
CA LEU A 10 27.19 5.46 -19.77
C LEU A 10 26.56 6.40 -20.81
N PHE A 11 26.44 6.02 -22.09
CA PHE A 11 26.07 6.98 -23.15
C PHE A 11 24.76 6.71 -23.92
N LEU A 12 23.83 5.87 -23.45
CA LEU A 12 22.63 5.55 -24.24
C LEU A 12 21.25 5.90 -23.63
N PHE A 13 21.15 6.67 -22.57
CA PHE A 13 19.82 7.02 -22.01
C PHE A 13 19.63 8.53 -21.78
N GLY A 14 19.45 9.25 -22.89
CA GLY A 14 18.63 10.46 -22.88
C GLY A 14 17.21 10.08 -23.26
N LYS A 15 16.29 9.96 -22.27
CA LYS A 15 14.87 10.32 -22.30
C LYS A 15 14.15 9.80 -21.07
N GLU A 16 13.34 10.65 -20.49
CA GLU A 16 12.34 10.53 -19.42
C GLU A 16 11.94 9.10 -19.00
N VAL A 17 12.40 8.72 -17.81
CA VAL A 17 12.00 7.45 -17.16
C VAL A 17 10.78 7.73 -16.29
N MET A 18 9.60 7.54 -16.83
CA MET A 18 8.36 7.39 -16.05
C MET A 18 7.98 5.92 -15.99
N GLY A 19 8.05 5.35 -14.80
CA GLY A 19 7.54 4.00 -14.49
C GLY A 19 8.65 2.94 -14.42
N MET A 20 8.85 2.35 -13.25
CA MET A 20 10.07 1.61 -12.92
C MET A 20 9.73 0.43 -12.03
N ALA A 21 10.52 -0.66 -12.11
CA ALA A 21 10.39 -1.81 -11.23
C ALA A 21 10.46 -1.38 -9.75
N ALA A 22 9.39 -1.59 -9.00
CA ALA A 22 9.31 -1.25 -7.58
C ALA A 22 9.26 -2.51 -6.74
N THR A 23 10.22 -2.68 -5.81
CA THR A 23 10.31 -3.86 -4.95
C THR A 23 10.13 -3.49 -3.49
N ARG A 24 9.33 -4.29 -2.76
CA ARG A 24 9.07 -4.11 -1.33
C ARG A 24 9.05 -5.45 -0.60
N LEU A 25 9.80 -5.53 0.50
CA LEU A 25 9.74 -6.63 1.45
C LEU A 25 8.71 -6.37 2.55
N ILE A 26 7.88 -7.36 2.84
CA ILE A 26 6.82 -7.32 3.85
C ILE A 26 6.94 -8.55 4.74
N ALA A 27 7.11 -8.36 6.04
CA ALA A 27 7.02 -9.44 7.01
C ALA A 27 5.54 -9.75 7.30
N LEU A 28 5.15 -11.03 7.23
CA LEU A 28 3.81 -11.48 7.48
C LEU A 28 3.70 -11.99 8.93
N HIS A 29 2.73 -11.44 9.65
CA HIS A 29 2.44 -11.76 11.05
C HIS A 29 1.06 -12.40 11.18
N VAL A 30 0.82 -13.03 12.32
CA VAL A 30 -0.51 -13.54 12.66
C VAL A 30 -1.44 -12.37 12.92
N ASN A 31 -2.57 -12.32 12.24
CA ASN A 31 -3.59 -11.30 12.43
C ASN A 31 -4.37 -11.56 13.73
N LYS A 32 -4.84 -10.51 14.39
CA LYS A 32 -5.64 -10.62 15.62
C LYS A 32 -6.88 -11.49 15.37
N GLY A 33 -7.05 -12.52 16.19
CA GLY A 33 -8.19 -13.43 16.12
C GLY A 33 -8.09 -14.56 15.07
N LYS A 34 -6.94 -14.70 14.38
CA LYS A 34 -6.69 -15.79 13.43
C LYS A 34 -5.56 -16.72 13.88
N THR A 35 -5.58 -17.95 13.41
CA THR A 35 -4.48 -18.91 13.58
C THR A 35 -3.36 -18.68 12.56
N VAL A 36 -2.19 -19.27 12.78
CA VAL A 36 -1.08 -19.28 11.82
C VAL A 36 -1.51 -19.88 10.48
N ALA A 37 -2.22 -21.02 10.53
CA ALA A 37 -2.74 -21.71 9.33
C ALA A 37 -3.67 -20.79 8.52
N GLN A 38 -4.66 -20.19 9.17
CA GLN A 38 -5.59 -19.26 8.50
C GLN A 38 -4.87 -18.05 7.89
N CYS A 39 -3.85 -17.52 8.57
CA CYS A 39 -3.11 -16.38 8.02
C CYS A 39 -2.20 -16.76 6.84
N LEU A 40 -1.66 -17.98 6.82
CA LEU A 40 -0.89 -18.48 5.69
C LEU A 40 -1.83 -18.73 4.50
N ALA A 41 -2.93 -19.50 4.69
CA ALA A 41 -3.93 -19.77 3.67
C ALA A 41 -4.48 -18.48 3.04
N ASP A 42 -4.93 -17.51 3.85
CA ASP A 42 -5.40 -16.20 3.35
C ASP A 42 -4.39 -15.50 2.41
N ARG A 43 -3.08 -15.70 2.64
CA ARG A 43 -2.03 -15.04 1.86
C ARG A 43 -1.68 -15.78 0.61
N THR A 44 -1.59 -17.11 0.67
CA THR A 44 -1.35 -17.96 -0.49
C THR A 44 -2.54 -17.93 -1.43
N ASP A 45 -3.77 -18.06 -0.93
CA ASP A 45 -5.01 -17.99 -1.72
C ASP A 45 -5.16 -16.63 -2.42
N TYR A 46 -4.92 -15.54 -1.69
CA TYR A 46 -4.96 -14.20 -2.30
C TYR A 46 -3.94 -14.04 -3.43
N SER A 47 -2.71 -14.54 -3.25
CA SER A 47 -1.66 -14.42 -4.26
C SER A 47 -1.90 -15.34 -5.46
N GLN A 48 -2.52 -16.50 -5.24
CA GLN A 48 -2.79 -17.51 -6.27
C GLN A 48 -4.19 -17.39 -6.90
N ASN A 49 -4.89 -16.28 -6.66
CA ASN A 49 -6.23 -16.08 -7.19
C ASN A 49 -6.27 -16.26 -8.71
N ALA A 50 -7.05 -17.24 -9.18
CA ALA A 50 -7.17 -17.64 -10.58
C ALA A 50 -7.47 -16.47 -11.52
N ALA A 51 -8.40 -15.57 -11.13
CA ALA A 51 -8.75 -14.39 -11.93
C ALA A 51 -7.60 -13.39 -12.12
N LYS A 52 -6.51 -13.50 -11.34
CA LYS A 52 -5.36 -12.60 -11.40
C LYS A 52 -4.13 -13.24 -12.03
N THR A 53 -4.06 -14.56 -12.05
CA THR A 53 -2.91 -15.35 -12.46
C THR A 53 -3.16 -16.16 -13.73
N ASN A 54 -4.21 -15.81 -14.50
CA ASN A 54 -4.66 -16.57 -15.66
C ASN A 54 -4.88 -18.06 -15.32
N ASP A 55 -5.85 -18.33 -14.44
CA ASP A 55 -6.19 -19.67 -13.94
C ASP A 55 -4.99 -20.46 -13.37
N GLY A 56 -4.00 -19.73 -12.84
CA GLY A 56 -2.82 -20.34 -12.22
C GLY A 56 -1.64 -20.56 -13.16
N GLU A 57 -1.74 -20.19 -14.43
CA GLU A 57 -0.66 -20.36 -15.43
C GLU A 57 0.61 -19.61 -15.00
N PHE A 58 0.45 -18.43 -14.40
CA PHE A 58 1.58 -17.60 -13.98
C PHE A 58 1.96 -17.80 -12.51
N ILE A 59 1.95 -19.07 -12.07
CA ILE A 59 2.40 -19.46 -10.74
C ILE A 59 3.58 -20.42 -10.86
N SER A 60 4.67 -20.11 -10.16
CA SER A 60 5.82 -21.00 -10.00
C SER A 60 6.16 -21.19 -8.53
N SER A 61 6.83 -22.29 -8.19
CA SER A 61 7.21 -22.62 -6.82
C SER A 61 8.59 -23.27 -6.76
N TYR A 62 9.17 -23.22 -5.57
CA TYR A 62 10.42 -23.91 -5.25
C TYR A 62 10.26 -24.62 -3.92
N GLU A 63 10.57 -25.96 -3.92
CA GLU A 63 10.52 -26.82 -2.75
C GLU A 63 9.16 -26.80 -2.00
N CYS A 64 8.06 -26.59 -2.73
CA CYS A 64 6.69 -26.74 -2.25
C CYS A 64 5.72 -26.84 -3.43
N ASP A 65 4.57 -27.47 -3.22
CA ASP A 65 3.45 -27.41 -4.15
C ASP A 65 2.67 -26.09 -3.94
N PRO A 66 2.40 -25.30 -4.98
CA PRO A 66 1.59 -24.10 -4.87
C PRO A 66 0.26 -24.31 -4.14
N LYS A 67 -0.41 -25.44 -4.37
CA LYS A 67 -1.73 -25.74 -3.78
C LYS A 67 -1.71 -26.02 -2.29
N THR A 68 -0.59 -26.51 -1.77
CA THR A 68 -0.41 -26.92 -0.35
C THR A 68 0.68 -26.11 0.36
N ALA A 69 1.16 -25.04 -0.26
CA ALA A 69 2.27 -24.24 0.26
C ALA A 69 2.05 -23.69 1.67
N ASP A 70 0.82 -23.33 2.02
CA ASP A 70 0.45 -22.87 3.37
C ASP A 70 0.58 -23.99 4.43
N GLU A 71 0.13 -25.20 4.10
CA GLU A 71 0.25 -26.37 4.96
C GLU A 71 1.72 -26.80 5.12
N GLU A 72 2.49 -26.82 4.04
CA GLU A 72 3.91 -27.14 4.04
C GLU A 72 4.72 -26.10 4.85
N PHE A 73 4.38 -24.82 4.70
CA PHE A 73 4.97 -23.76 5.52
C PHE A 73 4.63 -23.93 7.01
N LEU A 74 3.41 -24.35 7.31
CA LEU A 74 2.98 -24.65 8.68
C LEU A 74 3.73 -25.85 9.25
N LEU A 75 3.87 -26.92 8.44
CA LEU A 75 4.57 -28.14 8.84
C LEU A 75 6.05 -27.84 9.19
N SER A 76 6.75 -27.12 8.34
CA SER A 76 8.15 -26.76 8.59
C SER A 76 8.32 -25.89 9.85
N LYS A 77 7.31 -25.09 10.25
CA LYS A 77 7.31 -24.36 11.52
C LYS A 77 7.17 -25.27 12.72
N ARG A 78 6.32 -26.29 12.62
CA ARG A 78 6.17 -27.31 13.66
C ARG A 78 7.45 -28.11 13.81
N GLN A 79 8.07 -28.53 12.70
CA GLN A 79 9.36 -29.20 12.70
C GLN A 79 10.47 -28.33 13.33
N TYR A 80 10.55 -27.04 12.97
CA TYR A 80 11.47 -26.11 13.60
C TYR A 80 11.31 -26.04 15.11
N GLN A 81 10.07 -25.95 15.60
CA GLN A 81 9.77 -25.93 17.02
C GLN A 81 10.19 -27.25 17.70
N HIS A 82 9.92 -28.37 17.05
CA HIS A 82 10.29 -29.70 17.56
C HIS A 82 11.82 -29.87 17.64
N ILE A 83 12.54 -29.52 16.57
CA ILE A 83 13.99 -29.66 16.47
C ILE A 83 14.74 -28.70 17.42
N THR A 84 14.28 -27.45 17.50
CA THR A 84 15.04 -26.38 18.20
C THR A 84 14.51 -26.07 19.59
N GLY A 85 13.31 -26.53 19.95
CA GLY A 85 12.62 -26.17 21.20
C GLY A 85 12.22 -24.70 21.30
N ARG A 86 12.41 -23.89 20.22
CA ARG A 86 12.21 -22.45 20.26
C ARG A 86 10.80 -22.06 19.82
N GLN A 87 10.11 -21.33 20.69
CA GLN A 87 8.81 -20.71 20.40
C GLN A 87 8.93 -19.19 20.50
N GLN A 88 8.61 -18.47 19.41
CA GLN A 88 8.73 -17.00 19.40
C GLN A 88 7.35 -16.36 19.59
N LYS A 89 7.23 -15.38 20.50
CA LYS A 89 6.00 -14.66 20.80
C LYS A 89 5.47 -13.83 19.62
N ASN A 90 6.32 -13.15 18.86
CA ASN A 90 5.95 -12.34 17.70
C ASN A 90 6.47 -12.96 16.41
N ASN A 91 5.98 -14.14 16.10
CA ASN A 91 6.52 -14.94 15.02
C ASN A 91 6.16 -14.38 13.64
N ILE A 92 7.16 -14.05 12.84
CA ILE A 92 6.97 -13.83 11.42
C ILE A 92 6.71 -15.20 10.78
N ILE A 93 5.52 -15.34 10.20
CA ILE A 93 5.06 -16.62 9.64
C ILE A 93 5.58 -16.88 8.24
N ALA A 94 5.72 -15.84 7.44
CA ALA A 94 6.30 -15.85 6.11
C ALA A 94 6.75 -14.43 5.76
N TYR A 95 7.37 -14.27 4.61
CA TYR A 95 7.69 -12.97 4.03
C TYR A 95 7.08 -12.87 2.64
N GLN A 96 6.70 -11.67 2.26
CA GLN A 96 6.23 -11.36 0.92
C GLN A 96 7.14 -10.31 0.29
N ILE A 97 7.62 -10.58 -0.92
CA ILE A 97 8.21 -9.58 -1.80
C ILE A 97 7.13 -9.20 -2.82
N ARG A 98 6.86 -7.92 -2.97
CA ARG A 98 6.09 -7.38 -4.09
C ARG A 98 7.06 -6.75 -5.05
N GLN A 99 6.99 -7.16 -6.32
CA GLN A 99 7.82 -6.65 -7.40
C GLN A 99 6.89 -6.22 -8.52
N SER A 100 6.94 -4.95 -8.91
CA SER A 100 6.05 -4.38 -9.93
C SER A 100 6.88 -3.86 -11.08
N PHE A 101 6.41 -4.06 -12.30
CA PHE A 101 7.09 -3.67 -13.53
C PHE A 101 6.40 -2.48 -14.20
N LYS A 102 7.10 -1.83 -15.12
CA LYS A 102 6.54 -0.77 -15.93
C LYS A 102 5.50 -1.34 -16.91
N PRO A 103 4.36 -0.68 -17.11
CA PRO A 103 3.37 -1.13 -18.08
C PRO A 103 3.97 -1.30 -19.49
N GLY A 104 3.72 -2.46 -20.10
CA GLY A 104 4.17 -2.79 -21.46
C GLY A 104 5.66 -3.11 -21.62
N GLU A 105 6.42 -3.24 -20.53
CA GLU A 105 7.85 -3.53 -20.56
C GLU A 105 8.19 -5.03 -20.52
N ILE A 106 7.28 -5.85 -20.00
CA ILE A 106 7.52 -7.26 -19.73
C ILE A 106 6.25 -8.08 -19.96
N THR A 107 6.41 -9.33 -20.39
CA THR A 107 5.31 -10.30 -20.46
C THR A 107 5.05 -10.97 -19.10
N PRO A 108 3.88 -11.57 -18.86
CA PRO A 108 3.59 -12.27 -17.60
C PRO A 108 4.55 -13.43 -17.32
N GLU A 109 4.94 -14.18 -18.34
CA GLU A 109 5.86 -15.31 -18.24
C GLU A 109 7.26 -14.86 -17.83
N GLU A 110 7.78 -13.82 -18.50
CA GLU A 110 9.07 -13.23 -18.18
C GLU A 110 9.06 -12.61 -16.77
N ALA A 111 7.95 -11.96 -16.38
CA ALA A 111 7.79 -11.40 -15.04
C ALA A 111 7.82 -12.49 -13.96
N ASN A 112 7.19 -13.65 -14.23
CA ASN A 112 7.24 -14.79 -13.33
C ASN A 112 8.68 -15.34 -13.20
N GLN A 113 9.39 -15.47 -14.31
CA GLN A 113 10.79 -15.90 -14.33
C GLN A 113 11.70 -14.94 -13.54
N VAL A 114 11.59 -13.64 -13.76
CA VAL A 114 12.32 -12.59 -13.00
C VAL A 114 12.00 -12.68 -11.51
N GLY A 115 10.72 -12.91 -11.17
CA GLY A 115 10.28 -13.12 -9.78
C GLY A 115 10.90 -14.35 -9.15
N TYR A 116 10.91 -15.47 -9.87
CA TYR A 116 11.51 -16.72 -9.43
C TYR A 116 13.02 -16.57 -9.17
N GLU A 117 13.74 -15.97 -10.12
CA GLU A 117 15.17 -15.71 -9.98
C GLU A 117 15.48 -14.77 -8.80
N THR A 118 14.69 -13.72 -8.64
CA THR A 118 14.80 -12.81 -7.48
C THR A 118 14.60 -13.57 -6.17
N ALA A 119 13.59 -14.44 -6.09
CA ALA A 119 13.32 -15.26 -4.91
C ALA A 119 14.45 -16.25 -4.62
N MET A 120 14.95 -16.95 -5.64
CA MET A 120 16.01 -17.92 -5.54
C MET A 120 17.31 -17.27 -5.00
N ARG A 121 17.71 -16.15 -5.59
CA ARG A 121 18.90 -15.41 -5.16
C ARG A 121 18.73 -14.80 -3.76
N TRP A 122 17.53 -14.30 -3.43
CA TRP A 122 17.23 -13.73 -2.12
C TRP A 122 17.26 -14.77 -1.00
N THR A 123 16.61 -15.89 -1.21
CA THR A 123 16.56 -17.00 -0.25
C THR A 123 17.81 -17.86 -0.26
N LYS A 124 18.67 -17.71 -1.28
CA LYS A 124 19.83 -18.56 -1.56
C LYS A 124 19.47 -20.04 -1.66
N GLY A 125 18.26 -20.34 -2.16
CA GLY A 125 17.74 -21.72 -2.24
C GLY A 125 17.50 -22.40 -0.89
N LYS A 126 17.44 -21.64 0.22
CA LYS A 126 17.29 -22.22 1.57
C LYS A 126 15.90 -22.16 2.14
N HIS A 127 14.97 -21.56 1.43
CA HIS A 127 13.58 -21.39 1.87
C HIS A 127 12.64 -21.74 0.72
N ALA A 128 11.59 -22.50 0.98
CA ALA A 128 10.52 -22.74 0.06
C ALA A 128 9.77 -21.43 -0.26
N PHE A 129 9.34 -21.26 -1.53
CA PHE A 129 8.61 -20.07 -1.95
C PHE A 129 7.67 -20.37 -3.10
N ILE A 130 6.69 -19.50 -3.25
CA ILE A 130 5.79 -19.39 -4.41
C ILE A 130 5.94 -18.01 -5.05
N VAL A 131 5.83 -17.94 -6.35
CA VAL A 131 5.79 -16.71 -7.14
C VAL A 131 4.48 -16.71 -7.92
N ALA A 132 3.64 -15.72 -7.69
CA ALA A 132 2.40 -15.53 -8.41
C ALA A 132 2.44 -14.18 -9.12
N THR A 133 2.30 -14.19 -10.44
CA THR A 133 2.30 -13.00 -11.28
C THR A 133 0.88 -12.57 -11.56
N HIS A 134 0.54 -11.36 -11.17
CA HIS A 134 -0.77 -10.76 -11.34
C HIS A 134 -0.82 -9.87 -12.57
N ILE A 135 -1.88 -10.06 -13.37
CA ILE A 135 -2.17 -9.32 -14.61
C ILE A 135 -3.46 -8.47 -14.53
N ASP A 136 -4.10 -8.43 -13.35
CA ASP A 136 -5.39 -7.75 -13.12
C ASP A 136 -5.31 -6.22 -13.15
N LYS A 137 -4.12 -5.65 -13.30
CA LYS A 137 -3.88 -4.20 -13.31
C LYS A 137 -3.19 -3.75 -14.58
N SER A 138 -3.11 -2.43 -14.78
CA SER A 138 -2.39 -1.82 -15.89
C SER A 138 -0.88 -2.14 -15.92
N HIS A 139 -0.35 -2.70 -14.84
CA HIS A 139 1.05 -3.10 -14.70
C HIS A 139 1.14 -4.51 -14.14
N ILE A 140 2.04 -5.30 -14.70
CA ILE A 140 2.33 -6.64 -14.21
C ILE A 140 3.09 -6.56 -12.90
N HIS A 141 2.76 -7.43 -11.94
CA HIS A 141 3.43 -7.45 -10.65
C HIS A 141 3.45 -8.84 -10.03
N ASN A 142 4.56 -9.15 -9.37
CA ASN A 142 4.78 -10.41 -8.67
C ASN A 142 4.44 -10.30 -7.19
N HIS A 143 3.79 -11.34 -6.69
CA HIS A 143 3.68 -11.68 -5.29
C HIS A 143 4.56 -12.88 -5.00
N ILE A 144 5.72 -12.67 -4.40
CA ILE A 144 6.63 -13.73 -4.01
C ILE A 144 6.43 -13.97 -2.53
N ILE A 145 5.98 -15.16 -2.13
CA ILE A 145 5.80 -15.53 -0.72
C ILE A 145 6.78 -16.63 -0.39
N TYR A 146 7.68 -16.38 0.56
CA TYR A 146 8.64 -17.39 1.00
C TYR A 146 8.50 -17.70 2.49
N ASN A 147 8.75 -18.97 2.83
CA ASN A 147 8.67 -19.44 4.19
C ASN A 147 9.72 -18.77 5.06
N SER A 148 9.34 -18.34 6.27
CA SER A 148 10.28 -17.82 7.23
C SER A 148 11.20 -18.90 7.83
N THR A 149 10.84 -20.17 7.72
CA THR A 149 11.62 -21.32 8.17
C THR A 149 12.46 -21.88 7.02
N SER A 150 13.68 -22.25 7.27
CA SER A 150 14.56 -22.90 6.27
C SER A 150 14.08 -24.31 5.94
N LEU A 151 14.48 -24.83 4.77
CA LEU A 151 14.09 -26.17 4.29
C LEU A 151 14.49 -27.29 5.27
N ASP A 152 15.65 -27.16 5.92
CA ASP A 152 16.12 -28.09 6.95
C ASP A 152 15.44 -27.92 8.31
N ALA A 153 14.49 -27.00 8.44
CA ALA A 153 13.78 -26.64 9.64
C ALA A 153 14.67 -26.29 10.87
N THR A 154 15.94 -25.97 10.65
CA THR A 154 16.89 -25.64 11.74
C THR A 154 17.02 -24.15 12.01
N ARG A 155 16.68 -23.32 11.03
CA ARG A 155 16.87 -21.86 11.08
C ARG A 155 15.64 -21.12 10.60
N LYS A 156 15.60 -19.82 10.94
CA LYS A 156 14.64 -18.88 10.38
C LYS A 156 15.35 -17.83 9.55
N PHE A 157 14.67 -17.32 8.53
CA PHE A 157 15.16 -16.18 7.76
C PHE A 157 15.50 -15.02 8.69
N LYS A 158 16.74 -14.53 8.59
CA LYS A 158 17.21 -13.41 9.41
C LYS A 158 16.85 -12.09 8.73
N ASN A 159 15.72 -11.51 9.13
CA ASN A 159 15.38 -10.15 8.74
C ASN A 159 16.25 -9.15 9.54
N PHE A 160 16.89 -8.22 8.86
CA PHE A 160 17.73 -7.19 9.45
C PHE A 160 17.28 -5.79 8.98
N PHE A 161 17.79 -4.75 9.61
CA PHE A 161 17.39 -3.37 9.39
C PHE A 161 17.39 -2.94 7.91
N LEU A 162 18.34 -3.40 7.11
CA LEU A 162 18.46 -3.06 5.69
C LEU A 162 17.90 -4.11 4.72
N SER A 163 17.21 -5.14 5.19
CA SER A 163 16.67 -6.21 4.32
C SER A 163 15.80 -5.67 3.19
N GLY A 164 14.99 -4.65 3.47
CA GLY A 164 14.15 -4.02 2.45
C GLY A 164 14.97 -3.35 1.34
N LEU A 165 16.07 -2.68 1.69
CA LEU A 165 16.98 -2.08 0.71
C LEU A 165 17.79 -3.15 -0.03
N ALA A 166 18.22 -4.19 0.67
CA ALA A 166 18.99 -5.29 0.07
C ALA A 166 18.17 -6.05 -0.98
N VAL A 167 16.90 -6.39 -0.68
CA VAL A 167 16.02 -7.06 -1.65
C VAL A 167 15.69 -6.15 -2.84
N GLN A 168 15.55 -4.84 -2.61
CA GLN A 168 15.34 -3.88 -3.69
C GLN A 168 16.54 -3.86 -4.65
N ARG A 169 17.77 -3.73 -4.13
CA ARG A 169 18.98 -3.75 -4.96
C ARG A 169 19.18 -5.08 -5.69
N LEU A 170 18.86 -6.19 -5.03
CA LEU A 170 18.91 -7.51 -5.68
C LEU A 170 17.91 -7.59 -6.83
N SER A 171 16.67 -7.15 -6.61
CA SER A 171 15.64 -7.09 -7.65
C SER A 171 16.05 -6.17 -8.80
N ASP A 172 16.62 -4.99 -8.50
CA ASP A 172 17.12 -4.06 -9.51
C ASP A 172 18.23 -4.72 -10.37
N MET A 173 19.13 -5.48 -9.74
CA MET A 173 20.19 -6.21 -10.45
C MET A 173 19.61 -7.28 -11.39
N VAL A 174 18.66 -8.09 -10.91
CA VAL A 174 17.99 -9.10 -11.73
C VAL A 174 17.24 -8.42 -12.89
N CYS A 175 16.50 -7.33 -12.63
CA CYS A 175 15.81 -6.57 -13.67
C CYS A 175 16.78 -6.07 -14.75
N LEU A 176 17.95 -5.53 -14.37
CA LEU A 176 18.96 -5.07 -15.33
C LEU A 176 19.56 -6.21 -16.17
N GLU A 177 19.77 -7.38 -15.58
CA GLU A 177 20.23 -8.57 -16.29
C GLU A 177 19.23 -9.03 -17.36
N HIS A 178 17.94 -8.82 -17.12
CA HIS A 178 16.84 -9.07 -18.07
C HIS A 178 16.52 -7.87 -18.97
N GLY A 179 17.32 -6.80 -18.96
CA GLY A 179 17.13 -5.62 -19.80
C GLY A 179 15.96 -4.72 -19.40
N LEU A 180 15.46 -4.87 -18.19
CA LEU A 180 14.31 -4.12 -17.66
C LEU A 180 14.74 -2.81 -17.01
N SER A 181 13.83 -1.84 -16.97
CA SER A 181 14.08 -0.55 -16.32
C SER A 181 14.04 -0.65 -14.79
N ILE A 182 14.89 0.13 -14.12
CA ILE A 182 14.94 0.20 -12.66
C ILE A 182 14.66 1.61 -12.15
N ILE A 183 14.27 1.73 -10.88
CA ILE A 183 14.14 3.03 -10.21
C ILE A 183 15.53 3.58 -9.89
N THR A 184 15.96 4.61 -10.61
CA THR A 184 17.15 5.36 -10.23
C THR A 184 16.87 6.16 -8.95
N PRO A 185 17.58 5.90 -7.83
CA PRO A 185 17.32 6.60 -6.59
C PRO A 185 17.69 8.07 -6.74
N LYS A 186 16.70 8.96 -6.57
CA LYS A 186 16.96 10.40 -6.55
C LYS A 186 17.81 10.77 -5.33
N PRO A 187 18.76 11.72 -5.45
CA PRO A 187 19.48 12.26 -4.31
C PRO A 187 18.53 12.74 -3.22
N TYR A 188 18.93 12.64 -1.94
CA TYR A 188 18.05 12.97 -0.81
C TYR A 188 17.44 14.37 -0.93
N ARG A 189 18.17 15.33 -1.46
CA ARG A 189 17.72 16.72 -1.67
C ARG A 189 16.60 16.84 -2.70
N GLU A 190 16.53 15.93 -3.67
CA GLU A 190 15.53 15.89 -4.75
C GLU A 190 14.34 14.99 -4.43
N ARG A 191 14.41 14.25 -3.31
CA ARG A 191 13.30 13.41 -2.88
C ARG A 191 12.16 14.29 -2.41
N GLN A 192 11.11 14.38 -3.20
CA GLN A 192 9.87 14.98 -2.72
C GLN A 192 9.45 14.26 -1.44
N LYS A 193 9.25 15.01 -0.36
CA LYS A 193 8.66 14.47 0.87
C LYS A 193 7.37 13.78 0.47
N ARG A 194 7.19 12.51 0.83
CA ARG A 194 5.99 11.68 0.55
C ARG A 194 4.68 12.22 1.17
N THR A 195 4.63 13.48 1.54
CA THR A 195 3.60 14.10 2.37
C THR A 195 2.39 14.57 1.61
N VAL A 196 2.32 14.40 0.30
CA VAL A 196 1.11 14.81 -0.41
C VAL A 196 0.62 13.69 -1.32
N TYR A 197 0.15 12.60 -0.73
CA TYR A 197 -1.02 11.97 -1.29
C TYR A 197 -2.15 13.00 -1.14
N PRO A 198 -2.83 13.42 -2.20
CA PRO A 198 -4.05 14.18 -2.04
C PRO A 198 -4.94 13.32 -1.14
N LYS A 199 -5.18 13.79 0.09
CA LYS A 199 -6.07 13.10 1.01
C LYS A 199 -7.39 13.03 0.26
N LYS A 200 -7.84 11.82 -0.10
CA LYS A 200 -9.18 11.65 -0.65
C LYS A 200 -10.11 12.29 0.37
N ARG A 201 -10.96 13.21 -0.09
CA ARG A 201 -11.98 13.82 0.76
C ARG A 201 -12.75 12.72 1.45
N THR A 202 -12.80 12.78 2.75
CA THR A 202 -13.54 11.81 3.54
C THR A 202 -14.97 12.31 3.74
N GLN A 203 -15.89 11.42 4.01
CA GLN A 203 -17.27 11.78 4.37
C GLN A 203 -17.36 12.77 5.56
N ARG A 204 -16.32 12.76 6.42
CA ARG A 204 -16.20 13.75 7.52
C ARG A 204 -15.81 15.12 7.01
N ASP A 205 -14.94 15.19 6.01
CA ASP A 205 -14.53 16.46 5.41
C ASP A 205 -15.72 17.08 4.64
N GLU A 206 -16.51 16.26 3.95
CA GLU A 206 -17.73 16.71 3.27
C GLU A 206 -18.75 17.27 4.26
N LEU A 207 -18.99 16.59 5.38
CA LEU A 207 -19.89 17.07 6.42
C LEU A 207 -19.36 18.35 7.07
N CYS A 208 -18.05 18.46 7.34
CA CYS A 208 -17.45 19.69 7.87
C CYS A 208 -17.64 20.87 6.91
N ASP A 209 -17.38 20.65 5.61
CA ASP A 209 -17.55 21.70 4.60
C ASP A 209 -19.01 22.14 4.47
N ALA A 210 -19.97 21.21 4.57
CA ALA A 210 -21.40 21.52 4.55
C ALA A 210 -21.80 22.34 5.81
N ILE A 211 -21.34 21.95 7.00
CA ILE A 211 -21.56 22.70 8.24
C ILE A 211 -20.98 24.11 8.12
N ASP A 212 -19.73 24.23 7.64
CA ASP A 212 -19.05 25.52 7.45
C ASP A 212 -19.83 26.41 6.44
N ALA A 213 -20.37 25.83 5.37
CA ALA A 213 -21.16 26.56 4.38
C ALA A 213 -22.48 27.08 4.95
N VAL A 214 -23.20 26.26 5.73
CA VAL A 214 -24.45 26.66 6.38
C VAL A 214 -24.20 27.71 7.47
N LEU A 215 -23.17 27.59 8.27
CA LEU A 215 -22.84 28.58 9.30
C LEU A 215 -22.43 29.95 8.71
N LYS A 216 -21.84 29.97 7.51
CA LYS A 216 -21.59 31.24 6.76
C LYS A 216 -22.88 31.97 6.36
N GLN A 217 -23.98 31.24 6.17
CA GLN A 217 -25.29 31.81 5.85
C GLN A 217 -25.98 32.42 7.08
N LYS A 218 -25.39 32.29 8.29
CA LYS A 218 -25.88 32.81 9.57
C LYS A 218 -27.36 32.37 9.84
N PRO A 219 -27.62 31.07 9.99
CA PRO A 219 -28.95 30.59 10.33
C PRO A 219 -29.43 31.19 11.65
N LYS A 220 -30.73 31.53 11.75
CA LYS A 220 -31.28 32.17 12.94
C LYS A 220 -31.54 31.26 14.13
N SER A 221 -31.60 29.95 13.88
CA SER A 221 -31.84 28.93 14.89
C SER A 221 -31.10 27.63 14.57
N PHE A 222 -30.96 26.75 15.58
CA PHE A 222 -30.36 25.43 15.38
C PHE A 222 -31.24 24.56 14.45
N ASP A 223 -32.57 24.69 14.54
CA ASP A 223 -33.50 23.96 13.65
C ASP A 223 -33.37 24.43 12.20
N GLY A 224 -33.21 25.74 11.97
CA GLY A 224 -32.90 26.27 10.66
C GLY A 224 -31.56 25.79 10.10
N PHE A 225 -30.56 25.61 10.97
CA PHE A 225 -29.28 25.02 10.62
C PHE A 225 -29.44 23.54 10.20
N VAL A 226 -30.22 22.75 10.98
CA VAL A 226 -30.50 21.34 10.65
C VAL A 226 -31.25 21.22 9.33
N GLN A 227 -32.25 22.09 9.09
CA GLN A 227 -33.02 22.10 7.84
C GLN A 227 -32.11 22.42 6.64
N ALA A 228 -31.25 23.41 6.75
CA ALA A 228 -30.33 23.76 5.66
C ALA A 228 -29.32 22.60 5.34
N LEU A 229 -28.94 21.83 6.31
CA LEU A 229 -28.15 20.60 6.07
C LEU A 229 -29.00 19.47 5.46
N ALA A 230 -30.27 19.37 5.84
CA ALA A 230 -31.21 18.42 5.24
C ALA A 230 -31.43 18.74 3.74
N ASP A 231 -31.52 19.99 3.38
CA ASP A 231 -31.64 20.45 1.99
C ASP A 231 -30.37 20.13 1.16
N MET A 232 -29.23 19.95 1.83
CA MET A 232 -27.98 19.49 1.24
C MET A 232 -27.82 17.94 1.23
N GLY A 233 -28.85 17.18 1.61
CA GLY A 233 -28.86 15.72 1.59
C GLY A 233 -28.30 15.05 2.87
N PHE A 234 -28.25 15.77 4.01
CA PHE A 234 -27.82 15.20 5.28
C PHE A 234 -29.00 14.91 6.21
N GLU A 235 -29.18 13.67 6.59
CA GLU A 235 -30.17 13.23 7.57
C GLU A 235 -29.66 13.51 9.00
N PHE A 236 -30.46 14.17 9.84
CA PHE A 236 -30.14 14.48 11.23
C PHE A 236 -30.70 13.44 12.19
N LYS A 237 -29.90 13.02 13.17
CA LYS A 237 -30.32 12.21 14.31
C LYS A 237 -30.06 12.97 15.59
N ASP A 238 -31.14 13.36 16.26
CA ASP A 238 -31.06 13.99 17.59
C ASP A 238 -30.83 12.95 18.71
N GLY A 239 -30.49 13.41 19.90
CA GLY A 239 -30.26 12.61 21.11
C GLY A 239 -29.05 13.08 21.89
N LYS A 240 -28.62 12.25 22.88
CA LYS A 240 -27.42 12.55 23.70
C LYS A 240 -26.14 12.79 22.91
N GLN A 241 -26.10 12.30 21.65
CA GLN A 241 -24.97 12.49 20.74
C GLN A 241 -25.51 12.81 19.33
N PRO A 242 -25.82 14.06 19.04
CA PRO A 242 -26.35 14.47 17.74
C PRO A 242 -25.38 14.12 16.62
N ALA A 243 -25.93 13.64 15.50
CA ALA A 243 -25.18 13.09 14.41
C ALA A 243 -25.86 13.35 13.06
N PHE A 244 -25.05 13.42 12.00
CA PHE A 244 -25.52 13.54 10.62
C PHE A 244 -25.08 12.35 9.77
N LYS A 245 -25.85 12.06 8.73
CA LYS A 245 -25.56 11.02 7.73
C LYS A 245 -25.89 11.56 6.35
N GLY A 246 -24.96 11.52 5.42
CA GLY A 246 -25.20 11.85 4.00
C GLY A 246 -25.86 10.68 3.24
N GLU A 247 -26.45 10.94 2.07
CA GLU A 247 -27.20 9.97 1.26
C GLU A 247 -26.45 8.66 0.98
N ASN A 248 -25.15 8.74 0.68
CA ASN A 248 -24.34 7.57 0.35
C ASN A 248 -23.60 6.97 1.56
N GLN A 249 -24.02 7.30 2.78
CA GLN A 249 -23.35 6.85 4.00
C GLN A 249 -24.12 5.73 4.69
N LYS A 250 -23.40 4.71 5.16
CA LYS A 250 -24.00 3.61 5.95
C LYS A 250 -24.17 3.93 7.44
N ARG A 251 -23.45 4.93 7.97
CA ARG A 251 -23.40 5.24 9.40
C ARG A 251 -23.47 6.72 9.67
N PHE A 252 -24.14 7.08 10.77
CA PHE A 252 -24.14 8.45 11.27
C PHE A 252 -22.79 8.89 11.81
N ILE A 253 -22.40 10.12 11.52
CA ILE A 253 -21.19 10.78 12.02
C ILE A 253 -21.62 11.72 13.14
N ARG A 254 -21.10 11.50 14.36
CA ARG A 254 -21.41 12.34 15.53
C ARG A 254 -20.71 13.68 15.41
N LEU A 255 -21.40 14.77 15.71
CA LEU A 255 -20.86 16.13 15.64
C LEU A 255 -19.56 16.27 16.47
N ARG A 256 -19.56 15.82 17.72
CA ARG A 256 -18.37 15.86 18.59
C ARG A 256 -17.14 15.11 18.02
N SER A 257 -17.35 14.16 17.09
CA SER A 257 -16.25 13.39 16.47
C SER A 257 -15.61 14.12 15.30
N LEU A 258 -16.16 15.24 14.86
CA LEU A 258 -15.62 16.08 13.79
C LEU A 258 -14.44 16.93 14.31
N GLY A 259 -14.37 17.16 15.62
CA GLY A 259 -13.32 17.92 16.31
C GLY A 259 -13.81 19.22 16.89
N GLU A 260 -12.88 20.08 17.30
CA GLU A 260 -13.13 21.38 17.91
C GLU A 260 -13.89 22.29 16.95
N GLY A 261 -14.92 23.00 17.44
CA GLY A 261 -15.77 23.90 16.66
C GLY A 261 -17.01 23.25 16.01
N TYR A 262 -17.20 21.93 16.17
CA TYR A 262 -18.30 21.19 15.51
C TYR A 262 -19.25 20.48 16.50
N SER A 263 -19.10 20.64 17.81
CA SER A 263 -20.08 20.12 18.77
C SER A 263 -21.40 20.88 18.68
N LYS A 264 -22.49 20.28 19.16
CA LYS A 264 -23.82 20.92 19.17
C LYS A 264 -23.78 22.25 19.91
N GLU A 265 -23.11 22.27 21.04
CA GLU A 265 -22.95 23.41 21.93
C GLU A 265 -22.15 24.53 21.24
N GLU A 266 -21.07 24.20 20.56
CA GLU A 266 -20.25 25.16 19.82
C GLU A 266 -20.99 25.74 18.63
N ILE A 267 -21.71 24.92 17.85
CA ILE A 267 -22.53 25.38 16.74
C ILE A 267 -23.63 26.30 17.24
N GLN A 268 -24.32 25.98 18.32
CA GLN A 268 -25.34 26.85 18.92
C GLN A 268 -24.76 28.16 19.43
N ALA A 269 -23.55 28.14 19.99
CA ALA A 269 -22.83 29.35 20.40
C ALA A 269 -22.47 30.25 19.20
N VAL A 270 -22.12 29.68 18.07
CA VAL A 270 -21.89 30.41 16.81
C VAL A 270 -23.19 31.01 16.26
N ILE A 271 -24.28 30.26 16.25
CA ILE A 271 -25.59 30.71 15.78
C ILE A 271 -26.11 31.84 16.65
N SER A 272 -25.91 31.78 17.98
CA SER A 272 -26.29 32.84 18.91
C SER A 272 -25.34 34.05 18.90
N GLY A 273 -24.29 34.07 18.10
CA GLY A 273 -23.34 35.16 17.98
C GLY A 273 -22.33 35.28 19.13
N LYS A 274 -22.29 34.27 20.04
CA LYS A 274 -21.39 34.27 21.17
C LYS A 274 -19.94 33.93 20.81
N ASN A 275 -19.75 33.13 19.77
CA ASN A 275 -18.43 32.66 19.32
C ASN A 275 -18.29 32.78 17.80
N LEU A 276 -17.05 32.93 17.32
CA LEU A 276 -16.72 32.84 15.90
C LEU A 276 -16.44 31.36 15.55
N HIS A 277 -16.98 30.89 14.44
CA HIS A 277 -16.72 29.54 13.97
C HIS A 277 -15.28 29.38 13.48
N LYS A 278 -14.57 28.43 14.06
CA LYS A 278 -13.25 27.99 13.58
C LYS A 278 -13.44 26.85 12.60
N SER A 279 -13.50 27.15 11.30
CA SER A 279 -13.50 26.10 10.28
C SER A 279 -12.18 25.30 10.35
N LYS A 280 -12.24 23.99 10.22
CA LYS A 280 -11.06 23.20 9.83
C LYS A 280 -10.68 23.67 8.44
N GLY A 281 -9.69 24.56 8.35
CA GLY A 281 -9.25 25.15 7.08
C GLY A 281 -9.28 24.09 5.99
N GLY A 282 -10.06 24.32 4.97
CA GLY A 282 -10.27 23.40 3.88
C GLY A 282 -8.92 22.89 3.38
N SER A 283 -8.78 21.58 3.21
CA SER A 283 -7.54 20.99 2.68
C SER A 283 -7.18 21.81 1.45
N ALA A 284 -5.98 22.39 1.46
CA ALA A 284 -5.54 23.34 0.46
C ALA A 284 -6.01 22.91 -0.92
N LYS A 285 -6.68 23.82 -1.65
CA LYS A 285 -6.98 23.66 -3.08
C LYS A 285 -5.73 23.07 -3.71
N ALA A 286 -5.90 21.95 -4.43
CA ALA A 286 -4.83 21.41 -5.25
C ALA A 286 -4.20 22.59 -6.02
N PRO A 287 -2.87 22.76 -5.99
CA PRO A 287 -2.26 23.83 -6.75
C PRO A 287 -2.72 23.68 -8.19
N ALA A 288 -3.24 24.76 -8.76
CA ALA A 288 -3.63 24.80 -10.16
C ALA A 288 -2.47 24.26 -10.98
N PRO A 289 -2.73 23.45 -12.03
CA PRO A 289 -1.65 22.96 -12.88
C PRO A 289 -0.85 24.17 -13.35
N LYS A 290 0.43 24.20 -13.03
CA LYS A 290 1.35 25.20 -13.55
C LYS A 290 1.32 25.04 -15.06
N GLN A 291 0.72 26.01 -15.75
CA GLN A 291 0.87 26.14 -17.19
C GLN A 291 2.37 26.31 -17.46
N PHE A 292 2.97 25.30 -18.07
CA PHE A 292 4.28 25.41 -18.66
C PHE A 292 4.14 26.34 -19.87
N GLN A 293 4.50 27.61 -19.70
CA GLN A 293 4.84 28.45 -20.84
C GLN A 293 6.19 27.93 -21.38
N MET A 294 6.10 27.20 -22.48
CA MET A 294 7.26 26.94 -23.32
C MET A 294 7.69 28.28 -23.96
N LEU A 295 8.73 28.90 -23.43
CA LEU A 295 9.51 29.88 -24.18
C LEU A 295 10.31 29.10 -25.22
N ILE A 296 9.85 29.14 -26.45
CA ILE A 296 10.63 28.72 -27.62
C ILE A 296 11.51 29.94 -27.99
N ASP A 297 12.75 29.93 -27.54
CA ASP A 297 13.78 30.77 -28.13
C ASP A 297 14.18 30.15 -29.47
N ILE A 298 13.76 30.82 -30.55
CA ILE A 298 14.24 30.60 -31.91
C ILE A 298 15.43 31.54 -32.08
N GLN A 299 16.63 31.02 -32.11
CA GLN A 299 17.80 31.57 -32.77
C GLN A 299 18.38 30.54 -33.74
#